data_21e3cfb54bf5df3a44c504320cff66a0
#
_entry.id   21e3cfb54bf5df3a44c504320cff66a0
#
_cell.length_a   1.000
_cell.length_b   1.000
_cell.length_c   1.000
_cell.angle_alpha   90.00
_cell.angle_beta   90.00
_cell.angle_gamma   90.00
#
_symmetry.space_group_name_H-M   'P 1'
#
loop_
_entity.id
_entity.type
_entity.pdbx_description
1 polymer ?
#
loop_
_entity_poly.entity_id
_entity_poly.type
_entity_poly.pdbx_seq_one_letter_code
_entity_poly.pdbx_strand_id
1 'polypeptide(L)'
;MKFFYNICIVGCGGTGGNFAARLSQFLSTSESKAEVILIDGDYVEESNISRQPFISGELLLNKAVALAAAIEDTYAYEVKAYPHYLNNIEDLGNAWKVFSYSSEYIYVDNEKRKLVNILVGCCDNHRCRQVMEKFFDKNSSLIYLDAANEFSEGEIVIGIRMNNRLLAPSRKFYFPEVMRSRGKRKSEESCGAVNIHHPQHLATNCFAANILLTIIANLITEQKIDGGMVIFDTFQYSCLFRKYKEDEHLGQ
;
A
#
# COMPACT_ATOMS: atom_id res chain seq x y z
N MET A 1 4.51 23.75 8.86
CA MET A 1 4.44 22.71 9.92
C MET A 1 5.22 21.51 9.39
N LYS A 2 6.10 20.88 10.20
CA LYS A 2 6.81 19.67 9.79
C LYS A 2 5.94 18.45 10.06
N PHE A 3 6.08 17.44 9.22
CA PHE A 3 5.33 16.17 9.30
C PHE A 3 6.28 15.00 9.57
N PHE A 4 5.71 13.93 10.10
CA PHE A 4 6.28 12.60 10.17
C PHE A 4 5.27 11.61 9.59
N TYR A 5 5.73 10.66 8.80
CA TYR A 5 4.84 9.76 8.06
C TYR A 5 5.00 8.32 8.56
N ASN A 6 3.92 7.71 9.02
CA ASN A 6 3.81 6.26 9.20
C ASN A 6 3.23 5.67 7.92
N ILE A 7 3.99 4.87 7.20
CA ILE A 7 3.58 4.28 5.92
C ILE A 7 3.54 2.76 6.06
N CYS A 8 2.34 2.20 6.04
CA CYS A 8 2.10 0.76 6.13
C CYS A 8 1.76 0.22 4.74
N ILE A 9 2.58 -0.67 4.20
CA ILE A 9 2.41 -1.29 2.88
C ILE A 9 1.97 -2.74 3.07
N VAL A 10 0.80 -3.09 2.55
CA VAL A 10 0.21 -4.42 2.64
C VAL A 10 0.30 -5.11 1.28
N GLY A 11 1.02 -6.22 1.23
CA GLY A 11 1.36 -6.96 0.01
C GLY A 11 2.72 -6.54 -0.55
N CYS A 12 3.69 -7.46 -0.54
CA CYS A 12 5.06 -7.27 -1.03
C CYS A 12 5.30 -7.99 -2.37
N GLY A 13 4.24 -8.17 -3.16
CA GLY A 13 4.30 -8.76 -4.49
C GLY A 13 4.82 -7.80 -5.57
N GLY A 14 4.33 -7.95 -6.81
CA GLY A 14 4.80 -7.17 -7.96
C GLY A 14 4.65 -5.67 -7.78
N THR A 15 3.45 -5.18 -7.42
CA THR A 15 3.19 -3.75 -7.22
C THR A 15 3.81 -3.24 -5.92
N GLY A 16 3.49 -3.89 -4.79
CA GLY A 16 3.92 -3.40 -3.48
C GLY A 16 5.43 -3.49 -3.26
N GLY A 17 6.08 -4.54 -3.76
CA GLY A 17 7.53 -4.68 -3.66
C GLY A 17 8.28 -3.62 -4.47
N ASN A 18 7.87 -3.37 -5.72
CA ASN A 18 8.45 -2.30 -6.53
C ASN A 18 8.20 -0.91 -5.92
N PHE A 19 6.99 -0.67 -5.39
CA PHE A 19 6.66 0.58 -4.70
C PHE A 19 7.52 0.77 -3.44
N ALA A 20 7.64 -0.25 -2.57
CA ALA A 20 8.41 -0.17 -1.34
C ALA A 20 9.89 0.16 -1.61
N ALA A 21 10.50 -0.49 -2.59
CA ALA A 21 11.89 -0.23 -2.97
C ALA A 21 12.09 1.22 -3.46
N ARG A 22 11.20 1.72 -4.33
CA ARG A 22 11.28 3.09 -4.85
C ARG A 22 10.96 4.15 -3.80
N LEU A 23 9.98 3.88 -2.94
CA LEU A 23 9.65 4.76 -1.82
C LEU A 23 10.86 4.87 -0.86
N SER A 24 11.50 3.76 -0.53
CA SER A 24 12.67 3.76 0.36
C SER A 24 13.87 4.50 -0.27
N GLN A 25 14.09 4.34 -1.57
CA GLN A 25 15.07 5.13 -2.32
C GLN A 25 14.78 6.65 -2.22
N PHE A 26 13.52 7.05 -2.40
CA PHE A 26 13.10 8.45 -2.27
C PHE A 26 13.29 8.95 -0.84
N LEU A 27 12.89 8.17 0.16
CA LEU A 27 12.99 8.56 1.58
C LEU A 27 14.43 8.63 2.07
N SER A 28 15.33 7.74 1.60
CA SER A 28 16.75 7.73 2.00
C SER A 28 17.51 9.01 1.59
N THR A 29 17.02 9.69 0.54
CA THR A 29 17.61 10.95 0.04
C THR A 29 16.80 12.19 0.42
N SER A 30 15.64 12.02 1.07
CA SER A 30 14.75 13.09 1.49
C SER A 30 15.08 13.60 2.89
N GLU A 31 14.87 14.90 3.14
CA GLU A 31 14.89 15.47 4.50
C GLU A 31 13.65 15.08 5.32
N SER A 32 12.65 14.48 4.68
CA SER A 32 11.39 14.08 5.32
C SER A 32 11.60 12.86 6.20
N LYS A 33 10.91 12.84 7.34
CA LYS A 33 11.00 11.75 8.31
C LYS A 33 9.81 10.83 8.16
N ALA A 34 10.09 9.54 7.98
CA ALA A 34 9.07 8.51 7.85
C ALA A 34 9.53 7.18 8.44
N GLU A 35 8.57 6.37 8.88
CA GLU A 35 8.74 4.95 9.14
C GLU A 35 7.91 4.15 8.13
N VAL A 36 8.49 3.06 7.63
CA VAL A 36 7.82 2.16 6.69
C VAL A 36 7.70 0.77 7.31
N ILE A 37 6.50 0.17 7.22
CA ILE A 37 6.25 -1.22 7.60
C ILE A 37 5.76 -1.97 6.38
N LEU A 38 6.34 -3.13 6.12
CA LEU A 38 5.93 -4.09 5.10
C LEU A 38 5.15 -5.23 5.74
N ILE A 39 3.98 -5.53 5.20
CA ILE A 39 3.13 -6.64 5.66
C ILE A 39 2.95 -7.63 4.52
N ASP A 40 3.41 -8.85 4.70
CA ASP A 40 3.12 -9.98 3.81
C ASP A 40 3.33 -11.30 4.54
N GLY A 41 2.38 -12.23 4.41
CA GLY A 41 2.47 -13.57 4.97
C GLY A 41 3.06 -14.61 4.01
N ASP A 42 3.25 -14.26 2.72
CA ASP A 42 3.74 -15.17 1.70
C ASP A 42 5.27 -15.34 1.77
N TYR A 43 5.74 -16.39 1.12
CA TYR A 43 7.17 -16.69 0.92
C TYR A 43 7.55 -16.48 -0.55
N VAL A 44 8.82 -16.20 -0.78
CA VAL A 44 9.37 -16.06 -2.13
C VAL A 44 9.40 -17.42 -2.81
N GLU A 45 8.78 -17.51 -3.99
CA GLU A 45 8.71 -18.70 -4.83
C GLU A 45 9.41 -18.44 -6.18
N GLU A 46 9.84 -19.49 -6.87
CA GLU A 46 10.50 -19.38 -8.18
C GLU A 46 9.63 -18.65 -9.22
N SER A 47 8.33 -18.87 -9.19
CA SER A 47 7.34 -18.18 -10.03
C SER A 47 7.26 -16.66 -9.81
N ASN A 48 7.80 -16.16 -8.69
CA ASN A 48 7.78 -14.74 -8.35
C ASN A 48 8.93 -13.96 -9.01
N ILE A 49 10.08 -14.59 -9.22
CA ILE A 49 11.33 -13.93 -9.65
C ILE A 49 11.17 -13.17 -10.96
N SER A 50 10.36 -13.67 -11.90
CA SER A 50 10.17 -13.04 -13.20
C SER A 50 9.35 -11.73 -13.19
N ARG A 51 8.61 -11.46 -12.11
CA ARG A 51 7.61 -10.37 -12.05
C ARG A 51 7.55 -9.60 -10.72
N GLN A 52 8.31 -10.02 -9.73
CA GLN A 52 8.41 -9.40 -8.42
C GLN A 52 9.88 -9.07 -8.15
N PRO A 53 10.21 -8.10 -7.30
CA PRO A 53 11.58 -7.66 -7.06
C PRO A 53 12.34 -8.59 -6.11
N PHE A 54 12.36 -9.88 -6.42
CA PHE A 54 13.08 -10.92 -5.67
C PHE A 54 14.12 -11.61 -6.54
N ILE A 55 15.16 -12.15 -5.91
CA ILE A 55 16.25 -12.92 -6.56
C ILE A 55 16.26 -14.37 -6.08
N SER A 56 16.95 -15.26 -6.82
CA SER A 56 17.00 -16.69 -6.50
C SER A 56 17.59 -16.98 -5.11
N GLY A 57 18.45 -16.10 -4.58
CA GLY A 57 19.00 -16.24 -3.23
C GLY A 57 17.99 -16.00 -2.09
N GLU A 58 16.81 -15.47 -2.40
CA GLU A 58 15.74 -15.15 -1.43
C GLU A 58 14.63 -16.21 -1.40
N LEU A 59 14.75 -17.27 -2.19
CA LEU A 59 13.78 -18.36 -2.21
C LEU A 59 13.51 -18.89 -0.80
N LEU A 60 12.23 -19.14 -0.50
CA LEU A 60 11.74 -19.61 0.79
C LEU A 60 11.86 -18.62 1.95
N LEU A 61 12.37 -17.41 1.74
CA LEU A 61 12.26 -16.34 2.73
C LEU A 61 10.86 -15.72 2.68
N ASN A 62 10.36 -15.23 3.82
CA ASN A 62 9.13 -14.44 3.83
C ASN A 62 9.33 -13.16 3.00
N LYS A 63 8.34 -12.80 2.18
CA LYS A 63 8.45 -11.67 1.24
C LYS A 63 8.71 -10.32 1.92
N ALA A 64 8.03 -10.04 3.04
CA ALA A 64 8.23 -8.79 3.76
C ALA A 64 9.64 -8.72 4.37
N VAL A 65 10.15 -9.84 4.90
CA VAL A 65 11.50 -9.92 5.50
C VAL A 65 12.57 -9.80 4.42
N ALA A 66 12.47 -10.56 3.32
CA ALA A 66 13.44 -10.51 2.22
C ALA A 66 13.51 -9.09 1.63
N LEU A 67 12.35 -8.48 1.36
CA LEU A 67 12.28 -7.15 0.78
C LEU A 67 12.84 -6.07 1.73
N ALA A 68 12.56 -6.15 3.04
CA ALA A 68 13.10 -5.21 4.02
C ALA A 68 14.63 -5.28 4.07
N ALA A 69 15.21 -6.49 4.10
CA ALA A 69 16.66 -6.67 4.07
C ALA A 69 17.29 -6.14 2.78
N ALA A 70 16.70 -6.44 1.61
CA ALA A 70 17.19 -5.94 0.32
C ALA A 70 17.14 -4.41 0.21
N ILE A 71 16.10 -3.77 0.77
CA ILE A 71 15.98 -2.31 0.83
C ILE A 71 17.07 -1.71 1.72
N GLU A 72 17.29 -2.26 2.91
CA GLU A 72 18.31 -1.78 3.85
C GLU A 72 19.71 -1.89 3.24
N ASP A 73 20.04 -3.03 2.63
CA ASP A 73 21.31 -3.25 1.95
C ASP A 73 21.54 -2.30 0.76
N THR A 74 20.45 -1.96 0.03
CA THR A 74 20.57 -1.16 -1.20
C THR A 74 20.57 0.34 -0.92
N TYR A 75 19.72 0.81 -0.01
CA TYR A 75 19.45 2.24 0.19
C TYR A 75 19.87 2.75 1.57
N ALA A 76 20.40 1.90 2.45
CA ALA A 76 20.69 2.22 3.85
C ALA A 76 19.47 2.85 4.57
N TYR A 77 18.27 2.34 4.25
CA TYR A 77 17.00 2.80 4.80
C TYR A 77 16.30 1.65 5.53
N GLU A 78 16.15 1.80 6.85
CA GLU A 78 15.51 0.80 7.69
C GLU A 78 14.01 0.70 7.38
N VAL A 79 13.55 -0.51 7.06
CA VAL A 79 12.15 -0.85 6.85
C VAL A 79 11.77 -2.01 7.76
N LYS A 80 10.68 -1.86 8.51
CA LYS A 80 10.20 -2.89 9.42
C LYS A 80 9.36 -3.92 8.67
N ALA A 81 9.55 -5.21 8.97
CA ALA A 81 8.77 -6.30 8.39
C ALA A 81 7.76 -6.86 9.39
N TYR A 82 6.54 -7.13 8.94
CA TYR A 82 5.51 -7.87 9.66
C TYR A 82 5.11 -9.10 8.84
N PRO A 83 5.74 -10.28 9.09
CA PRO A 83 5.68 -11.46 8.24
C PRO A 83 4.42 -12.31 8.49
N HIS A 84 3.24 -11.71 8.49
CA HIS A 84 1.97 -12.36 8.77
C HIS A 84 0.88 -11.94 7.79
N TYR A 85 -0.07 -12.85 7.56
CA TYR A 85 -1.30 -12.53 6.84
C TYR A 85 -2.23 -11.64 7.66
N LEU A 86 -2.96 -10.77 6.98
CA LEU A 86 -4.06 -10.00 7.57
C LEU A 86 -5.38 -10.76 7.40
N ASN A 87 -5.83 -11.44 8.44
CA ASN A 87 -7.08 -12.20 8.43
C ASN A 87 -8.25 -11.38 9.00
N ASN A 88 -7.96 -10.42 9.85
CA ASN A 88 -8.93 -9.58 10.55
C ASN A 88 -8.32 -8.20 10.88
N ILE A 89 -9.13 -7.31 11.45
CA ILE A 89 -8.72 -5.94 11.76
C ILE A 89 -7.71 -5.87 12.92
N GLU A 90 -7.75 -6.84 13.83
CA GLU A 90 -6.84 -6.94 14.96
C GLU A 90 -5.40 -7.22 14.47
N ASP A 91 -5.24 -8.04 13.42
CA ASP A 91 -3.94 -8.33 12.82
C ASP A 91 -3.31 -7.04 12.26
N LEU A 92 -4.09 -6.23 11.53
CA LEU A 92 -3.61 -4.94 11.04
C LEU A 92 -3.34 -3.96 12.19
N GLY A 93 -4.19 -3.97 13.22
CA GLY A 93 -3.95 -3.20 14.45
C GLY A 93 -2.67 -3.58 15.17
N ASN A 94 -2.32 -4.87 15.19
CA ASN A 94 -1.06 -5.34 15.78
C ASN A 94 0.16 -4.94 14.93
N ALA A 95 0.07 -5.05 13.60
CA ALA A 95 1.10 -4.55 12.70
C ALA A 95 1.31 -3.03 12.89
N TRP A 96 0.22 -2.27 13.09
CA TRP A 96 0.29 -0.82 13.31
C TRP A 96 1.02 -0.43 14.60
N LYS A 97 0.98 -1.29 15.64
CA LYS A 97 1.72 -1.06 16.90
C LYS A 97 3.24 -1.18 16.76
N VAL A 98 3.74 -1.69 15.62
CA VAL A 98 5.18 -1.76 15.32
C VAL A 98 5.77 -0.37 15.01
N PHE A 99 4.94 0.61 14.61
CA PHE A 99 5.37 2.00 14.48
C PHE A 99 5.83 2.56 15.82
N SER A 100 6.90 3.34 15.79
CA SER A 100 7.47 3.98 16.99
C SER A 100 6.57 5.09 17.54
N TYR A 101 5.74 5.68 16.69
CA TYR A 101 4.91 6.83 17.03
C TYR A 101 3.44 6.59 16.72
N SER A 102 2.57 6.99 17.66
CA SER A 102 1.11 6.88 17.53
C SER A 102 0.35 8.14 17.93
N SER A 103 1.02 9.13 18.52
CA SER A 103 0.40 10.40 18.96
C SER A 103 0.28 11.37 17.80
N GLU A 104 -0.77 12.21 17.77
CA GLU A 104 -1.00 13.20 16.72
C GLU A 104 0.20 14.15 16.50
N TYR A 105 0.90 14.48 17.59
CA TYR A 105 2.13 15.27 17.57
C TYR A 105 3.24 14.51 18.26
N ILE A 106 4.39 14.50 17.63
CA ILE A 106 5.59 13.81 18.11
C ILE A 106 6.81 14.74 18.07
N TYR A 107 7.86 14.37 18.77
CA TYR A 107 9.15 15.05 18.71
C TYR A 107 10.19 14.12 18.09
N VAL A 108 10.81 14.58 17.00
CA VAL A 108 11.90 13.89 16.31
C VAL A 108 13.03 14.90 16.10
N ASP A 109 14.25 14.54 16.48
CA ASP A 109 15.42 15.43 16.42
C ASP A 109 15.16 16.80 17.10
N ASN A 110 14.46 16.81 18.25
CA ASN A 110 14.02 18.00 18.98
C ASN A 110 13.03 18.91 18.24
N GLU A 111 12.46 18.46 17.13
CA GLU A 111 11.46 19.20 16.37
C GLU A 111 10.06 18.58 16.54
N LYS A 112 9.07 19.45 16.80
CA LYS A 112 7.66 19.04 16.82
C LYS A 112 7.17 18.77 15.40
N ARG A 113 6.62 17.57 15.18
CA ARG A 113 6.06 17.13 13.91
C ARG A 113 4.63 16.64 14.08
N LYS A 114 3.79 16.85 13.07
CA LYS A 114 2.46 16.26 13.01
C LYS A 114 2.56 14.90 12.37
N LEU A 115 1.96 13.87 13.00
CA LEU A 115 1.93 12.53 12.47
C LEU A 115 0.89 12.40 11.36
N VAL A 116 1.29 11.79 10.24
CA VAL A 116 0.41 11.43 9.13
C VAL A 116 0.46 9.92 8.95
N ASN A 117 -0.68 9.28 9.07
CA ASN A 117 -0.82 7.85 8.90
C ASN A 117 -1.27 7.52 7.48
N ILE A 118 -0.57 6.59 6.82
CA ILE A 118 -0.81 6.17 5.45
C ILE A 118 -0.85 4.65 5.39
N LEU A 119 -1.94 4.11 4.87
CA LEU A 119 -2.12 2.69 4.56
C LEU A 119 -2.08 2.52 3.04
N VAL A 120 -1.24 1.61 2.55
CA VAL A 120 -1.14 1.30 1.12
C VAL A 120 -1.45 -0.17 0.91
N GLY A 121 -2.53 -0.45 0.20
CA GLY A 121 -2.96 -1.79 -0.18
C GLY A 121 -2.44 -2.15 -1.57
N CYS A 122 -1.64 -3.22 -1.64
CA CYS A 122 -1.12 -3.81 -2.87
C CYS A 122 -1.41 -5.33 -2.91
N CYS A 123 -2.45 -5.76 -2.20
CA CYS A 123 -2.84 -7.16 -2.15
C CYS A 123 -3.76 -7.54 -3.33
N ASP A 124 -3.73 -8.81 -3.70
CA ASP A 124 -4.47 -9.38 -4.83
C ASP A 124 -5.80 -10.05 -4.44
N ASN A 125 -6.23 -9.93 -3.18
CA ASN A 125 -7.44 -10.58 -2.72
C ASN A 125 -8.40 -9.65 -1.96
N HIS A 126 -9.71 -9.88 -2.15
CA HIS A 126 -10.75 -9.06 -1.53
C HIS A 126 -10.83 -9.20 -0.02
N ARG A 127 -10.43 -10.33 0.56
CA ARG A 127 -10.47 -10.51 2.03
C ARG A 127 -9.48 -9.59 2.74
N CYS A 128 -8.28 -9.46 2.18
CA CYS A 128 -7.30 -8.48 2.68
C CYS A 128 -7.83 -7.06 2.53
N ARG A 129 -8.41 -6.71 1.35
CA ARG A 129 -9.04 -5.39 1.13
C ARG A 129 -10.16 -5.11 2.14
N GLN A 130 -11.02 -6.10 2.45
CA GLN A 130 -12.07 -5.94 3.48
C GLN A 130 -11.50 -5.59 4.86
N VAL A 131 -10.33 -6.12 5.23
CA VAL A 131 -9.66 -5.78 6.49
C VAL A 131 -9.21 -4.32 6.46
N MET A 132 -8.56 -3.89 5.38
CA MET A 132 -8.08 -2.51 5.21
C MET A 132 -9.23 -1.50 5.16
N GLU A 133 -10.33 -1.81 4.48
CA GLU A 133 -11.54 -0.99 4.46
C GLU A 133 -12.12 -0.77 5.86
N LYS A 134 -12.25 -1.86 6.65
CA LYS A 134 -12.71 -1.77 8.03
C LYS A 134 -11.75 -0.99 8.92
N PHE A 135 -10.45 -1.11 8.67
CA PHE A 135 -9.45 -0.33 9.39
C PHE A 135 -9.54 1.15 9.04
N PHE A 136 -9.72 1.50 7.77
CA PHE A 136 -9.94 2.87 7.33
C PHE A 136 -11.18 3.49 7.98
N ASP A 137 -12.29 2.74 8.06
CA ASP A 137 -13.53 3.24 8.68
C ASP A 137 -13.39 3.54 10.18
N LYS A 138 -12.59 2.75 10.88
CA LYS A 138 -12.41 2.87 12.34
C LYS A 138 -11.38 3.93 12.76
N ASN A 139 -10.53 4.38 11.84
CA ASN A 139 -9.52 5.37 12.15
C ASN A 139 -10.04 6.80 11.99
N SER A 140 -9.70 7.66 12.93
CA SER A 140 -10.09 9.08 12.90
C SER A 140 -9.34 9.88 11.83
N SER A 141 -8.09 9.51 11.55
CA SER A 141 -7.24 10.18 10.56
C SER A 141 -6.33 9.15 9.88
N LEU A 142 -6.60 8.89 8.60
CA LEU A 142 -5.87 7.91 7.79
C LEU A 142 -6.02 8.28 6.30
N ILE A 143 -4.91 8.24 5.57
CA ILE A 143 -4.89 8.21 4.11
C ILE A 143 -4.79 6.74 3.69
N TYR A 144 -5.68 6.30 2.82
CA TYR A 144 -5.70 4.92 2.33
C TYR A 144 -5.59 4.90 0.82
N LEU A 145 -4.49 4.36 0.32
CA LEU A 145 -4.24 4.10 -1.10
C LEU A 145 -4.47 2.62 -1.35
N ASP A 146 -5.36 2.27 -2.27
CA ASP A 146 -5.60 0.86 -2.64
C ASP A 146 -5.35 0.66 -4.12
N ALA A 147 -4.27 -0.02 -4.47
CA ALA A 147 -3.90 -0.37 -5.82
C ALA A 147 -4.46 -1.74 -6.21
N ALA A 148 -5.06 -1.79 -7.39
CA ALA A 148 -5.41 -3.03 -8.05
C ALA A 148 -5.01 -2.94 -9.52
N ASN A 149 -4.46 -4.02 -10.05
CA ASN A 149 -4.12 -4.12 -11.46
C ASN A 149 -4.26 -5.55 -11.96
N GLU A 150 -4.61 -5.65 -13.22
CA GLU A 150 -4.66 -6.88 -14.00
C GLU A 150 -3.45 -6.96 -14.94
N PHE A 151 -3.61 -7.54 -16.12
CA PHE A 151 -2.50 -7.72 -17.07
C PHE A 151 -1.96 -6.39 -17.61
N SER A 152 -2.84 -5.46 -18.04
CA SER A 152 -2.47 -4.18 -18.63
C SER A 152 -3.13 -2.97 -17.98
N GLU A 153 -4.22 -3.18 -17.27
CA GLU A 153 -5.06 -2.14 -16.70
C GLU A 153 -4.95 -2.13 -15.19
N GLY A 154 -5.30 -1.01 -14.58
CA GLY A 154 -5.41 -0.92 -13.15
C GLY A 154 -5.94 0.41 -12.65
N GLU A 155 -6.18 0.45 -11.36
CA GLU A 155 -6.61 1.66 -10.68
C GLU A 155 -6.00 1.78 -9.28
N ILE A 156 -5.85 3.01 -8.83
CA ILE A 156 -5.47 3.34 -7.46
C ILE A 156 -6.54 4.26 -6.88
N VAL A 157 -7.20 3.78 -5.83
CA VAL A 157 -8.18 4.58 -5.10
C VAL A 157 -7.50 5.29 -3.94
N ILE A 158 -7.79 6.58 -3.78
CA ILE A 158 -7.23 7.46 -2.75
C ILE A 158 -8.36 7.87 -1.81
N GLY A 159 -8.51 7.15 -0.69
CA GLY A 159 -9.42 7.47 0.40
C GLY A 159 -8.75 8.36 1.43
N ILE A 160 -9.46 9.37 1.94
CA ILE A 160 -8.94 10.32 2.92
C ILE A 160 -9.95 10.51 4.05
N ARG A 161 -9.51 10.24 5.27
CA ARG A 161 -10.23 10.56 6.51
C ARG A 161 -9.33 11.41 7.40
N MET A 162 -9.85 12.51 7.93
CA MET A 162 -9.14 13.42 8.81
C MET A 162 -10.06 13.90 9.93
N ASN A 163 -9.65 13.75 11.17
CA ASN A 163 -10.39 14.19 12.36
C ASN A 163 -11.84 13.66 12.36
N ASN A 164 -12.04 12.37 12.09
CA ASN A 164 -13.32 11.69 11.94
C ASN A 164 -14.16 12.15 10.74
N ARG A 165 -13.73 13.12 9.94
CA ARG A 165 -14.42 13.55 8.73
C ARG A 165 -13.91 12.76 7.53
N LEU A 166 -14.81 12.19 6.74
CA LEU A 166 -14.51 11.59 5.45
C LEU A 166 -14.38 12.71 4.42
N LEU A 167 -13.18 12.88 3.87
CA LEU A 167 -12.88 13.87 2.83
C LEU A 167 -12.91 13.26 1.43
N ALA A 168 -12.59 11.98 1.32
CA ALA A 168 -12.73 11.20 0.09
C ALA A 168 -12.97 9.73 0.44
N PRO A 169 -13.89 9.05 -0.27
CA PRO A 169 -14.21 7.65 0.00
C PRO A 169 -13.11 6.70 -0.44
N SER A 170 -13.06 5.53 0.20
CA SER A 170 -12.16 4.42 -0.15
C SER A 170 -12.74 3.55 -1.27
N ARG A 171 -12.02 2.48 -1.62
CA ARG A 171 -12.38 1.55 -2.72
C ARG A 171 -13.82 1.03 -2.66
N LYS A 172 -14.35 0.71 -1.48
CA LYS A 172 -15.71 0.16 -1.35
C LYS A 172 -16.81 1.07 -1.90
N PHE A 173 -16.54 2.37 -2.03
CA PHE A 173 -17.48 3.32 -2.65
C PHE A 173 -17.56 3.11 -4.17
N TYR A 174 -16.41 2.93 -4.82
CA TYR A 174 -16.32 2.73 -6.26
C TYR A 174 -16.57 1.27 -6.66
N PHE A 175 -16.21 0.31 -5.80
CA PHE A 175 -16.25 -1.14 -6.02
C PHE A 175 -16.91 -1.85 -4.82
N PRO A 176 -18.25 -1.70 -4.61
CA PRO A 176 -18.94 -2.26 -3.44
C PRO A 176 -18.92 -3.78 -3.38
N GLU A 177 -18.69 -4.46 -4.51
CA GLU A 177 -18.52 -5.92 -4.59
C GLU A 177 -17.34 -6.44 -3.77
N VAL A 178 -16.31 -5.63 -3.54
CA VAL A 178 -15.18 -5.99 -2.66
C VAL A 178 -15.67 -6.41 -1.29
N MET A 179 -16.65 -5.69 -0.72
CA MET A 179 -17.20 -5.98 0.61
C MET A 179 -18.13 -7.20 0.62
N ARG A 180 -18.66 -7.60 -0.53
CA ARG A 180 -19.58 -8.75 -0.69
C ARG A 180 -18.85 -10.05 -1.01
N SER A 181 -17.59 -9.97 -1.42
CA SER A 181 -16.79 -11.14 -1.81
C SER A 181 -16.66 -12.13 -0.64
N ARG A 182 -16.94 -13.41 -0.93
CA ARG A 182 -16.79 -14.55 0.00
C ARG A 182 -15.58 -15.43 -0.34
N GLY A 183 -14.63 -14.91 -1.16
CA GLY A 183 -13.40 -15.63 -1.51
C GLY A 183 -12.63 -16.11 -0.28
N LYS A 184 -11.74 -17.08 -0.45
CA LYS A 184 -10.87 -17.58 0.59
C LYS A 184 -9.91 -16.48 1.06
N ARG A 185 -9.46 -16.59 2.32
CA ARG A 185 -8.34 -15.80 2.81
C ARG A 185 -7.05 -16.34 2.19
N LYS A 186 -6.04 -15.47 2.02
CA LYS A 186 -4.75 -15.90 1.48
C LYS A 186 -4.10 -17.00 2.34
N SER A 187 -4.23 -16.91 3.65
CA SER A 187 -3.79 -17.94 4.59
C SER A 187 -4.50 -19.31 4.45
N GLU A 188 -5.63 -19.35 3.74
CA GLU A 188 -6.44 -20.57 3.50
C GLU A 188 -6.20 -21.16 2.10
N GLU A 189 -5.43 -20.47 1.24
CA GLU A 189 -5.05 -20.93 -0.08
C GLU A 189 -3.83 -21.85 0.04
N SER A 190 -3.91 -23.05 -0.57
CA SER A 190 -2.75 -23.93 -0.65
C SER A 190 -1.68 -23.30 -1.53
N CYS A 191 -0.42 -23.31 -1.10
CA CYS A 191 0.73 -22.98 -1.92
C CYS A 191 0.67 -23.80 -3.22
N GLY A 192 0.52 -23.14 -4.37
CA GLY A 192 0.46 -23.78 -5.69
C GLY A 192 -0.82 -23.55 -6.50
N ALA A 193 -1.90 -23.02 -5.93
CA ALA A 193 -3.11 -22.67 -6.67
C ALA A 193 -3.07 -21.26 -7.30
N VAL A 194 -1.90 -20.75 -7.60
CA VAL A 194 -1.72 -19.35 -8.04
C VAL A 194 -1.86 -19.23 -9.54
N ASN A 195 -2.86 -18.50 -9.98
CA ASN A 195 -2.97 -17.70 -11.22
C ASN A 195 -2.12 -18.16 -12.43
N ILE A 196 -2.31 -19.39 -12.88
CA ILE A 196 -1.80 -19.85 -14.19
C ILE A 196 -2.57 -19.15 -15.34
N HIS A 197 -3.76 -18.62 -15.08
CA HIS A 197 -4.67 -18.12 -16.11
C HIS A 197 -4.56 -16.62 -16.42
N HIS A 198 -3.97 -15.78 -15.52
CA HIS A 198 -3.78 -14.35 -15.77
C HIS A 198 -2.52 -13.84 -15.06
N PRO A 199 -1.33 -14.08 -15.63
CA PRO A 199 -0.10 -13.57 -15.03
C PRO A 199 -0.09 -12.03 -15.09
N GLN A 200 0.03 -11.37 -13.94
CA GLN A 200 0.27 -9.93 -13.91
C GLN A 200 1.57 -9.60 -14.68
N HIS A 201 1.52 -8.57 -15.50
CA HIS A 201 2.68 -8.14 -16.27
C HIS A 201 3.61 -7.27 -15.42
N LEU A 202 4.93 -7.51 -15.48
CA LEU A 202 5.92 -6.75 -14.72
C LEU A 202 5.80 -5.23 -14.96
N ALA A 203 5.64 -4.81 -16.22
CA ALA A 203 5.52 -3.39 -16.56
C ALA A 203 4.28 -2.74 -15.92
N THR A 204 3.14 -3.45 -15.87
CA THR A 204 1.91 -2.96 -15.23
C THR A 204 2.10 -2.81 -13.72
N ASN A 205 2.76 -3.78 -13.08
CA ASN A 205 3.11 -3.68 -11.66
C ASN A 205 4.01 -2.48 -11.37
N CYS A 206 5.04 -2.27 -12.19
CA CYS A 206 5.95 -1.12 -12.07
C CYS A 206 5.22 0.20 -12.32
N PHE A 207 4.28 0.24 -13.28
CA PHE A 207 3.50 1.43 -13.57
C PHE A 207 2.61 1.82 -12.38
N ALA A 208 1.88 0.87 -11.81
CA ALA A 208 1.10 1.06 -10.58
C ALA A 208 1.98 1.53 -9.40
N ALA A 209 3.15 0.91 -9.22
CA ALA A 209 4.11 1.28 -8.19
C ALA A 209 4.61 2.72 -8.35
N ASN A 210 4.89 3.17 -9.59
CA ASN A 210 5.31 4.53 -9.86
C ASN A 210 4.20 5.57 -9.64
N ILE A 211 2.93 5.21 -9.90
CA ILE A 211 1.79 6.09 -9.56
C ILE A 211 1.68 6.23 -8.04
N LEU A 212 1.76 5.13 -7.27
CA LEU A 212 1.76 5.16 -5.81
C LEU A 212 2.90 6.05 -5.29
N LEU A 213 4.12 5.89 -5.83
CA LEU A 213 5.27 6.71 -5.47
C LEU A 213 4.99 8.18 -5.75
N THR A 214 4.44 8.52 -6.92
CA THR A 214 4.12 9.90 -7.29
C THR A 214 3.12 10.52 -6.30
N ILE A 215 2.08 9.79 -5.91
CA ILE A 215 1.09 10.26 -4.93
C ILE A 215 1.75 10.55 -3.58
N ILE A 216 2.56 9.62 -3.08
CA ILE A 216 3.24 9.78 -1.77
C ILE A 216 4.33 10.86 -1.83
N ALA A 217 5.12 10.91 -2.89
CA ALA A 217 6.15 11.93 -3.06
C ALA A 217 5.52 13.34 -3.08
N ASN A 218 4.44 13.55 -3.84
CA ASN A 218 3.71 14.82 -3.86
C ASN A 218 3.12 15.17 -2.48
N LEU A 219 2.57 14.20 -1.75
CA LEU A 219 2.10 14.42 -0.39
C LEU A 219 3.25 14.88 0.54
N ILE A 220 4.43 14.27 0.40
CA ILE A 220 5.59 14.57 1.25
C ILE A 220 6.22 15.92 0.87
N THR A 221 6.39 16.22 -0.41
CA THR A 221 7.08 17.44 -0.88
C THR A 221 6.16 18.66 -0.90
N GLU A 222 4.95 18.50 -1.41
CA GLU A 222 3.99 19.60 -1.58
C GLU A 222 2.97 19.71 -0.46
N GLN A 223 2.93 18.72 0.45
CA GLN A 223 1.94 18.64 1.55
C GLN A 223 0.50 18.68 1.04
N LYS A 224 0.27 18.14 -0.17
CA LYS A 224 -1.03 18.12 -0.85
C LYS A 224 -1.37 16.71 -1.30
N ILE A 225 -2.61 16.34 -1.09
CA ILE A 225 -3.19 15.12 -1.63
C ILE A 225 -4.66 15.37 -1.93
N ASP A 226 -5.09 14.99 -3.11
CA ASP A 226 -6.50 14.94 -3.51
C ASP A 226 -7.00 13.50 -3.46
N GLY A 227 -8.19 13.30 -2.90
CA GLY A 227 -8.86 12.01 -2.94
C GLY A 227 -9.55 11.76 -4.28
N GLY A 228 -9.74 10.50 -4.62
CA GLY A 228 -10.33 10.09 -5.89
C GLY A 228 -9.77 8.78 -6.41
N MET A 229 -9.66 8.65 -7.72
CA MET A 229 -9.19 7.43 -8.36
C MET A 229 -8.28 7.75 -9.55
N VAL A 230 -7.11 7.11 -9.59
CA VAL A 230 -6.27 7.06 -10.77
C VAL A 230 -6.62 5.79 -11.54
N ILE A 231 -6.90 5.90 -12.82
CA ILE A 231 -7.14 4.77 -13.74
C ILE A 231 -6.02 4.79 -14.78
N PHE A 232 -5.47 3.64 -15.11
CA PHE A 232 -4.40 3.54 -16.10
C PHE A 232 -4.55 2.29 -16.99
N ASP A 233 -3.98 2.39 -18.20
CA ASP A 233 -3.87 1.30 -19.16
C ASP A 233 -2.49 1.37 -19.81
N THR A 234 -1.68 0.32 -19.62
CA THR A 234 -0.31 0.24 -20.12
C THR A 234 -0.24 -0.08 -21.62
N PHE A 235 -1.26 -0.67 -22.22
CA PHE A 235 -1.32 -0.88 -23.66
C PHE A 235 -1.68 0.41 -24.41
N GLN A 236 -2.53 1.25 -23.82
CA GLN A 236 -2.92 2.52 -24.41
C GLN A 236 -2.02 3.67 -23.95
N TYR A 237 -1.02 3.39 -23.08
CA TYR A 237 -0.12 4.40 -22.49
C TYR A 237 -0.87 5.54 -21.83
N SER A 238 -2.01 5.24 -21.20
CA SER A 238 -2.90 6.24 -20.61
C SER A 238 -2.91 6.18 -19.08
N CYS A 239 -3.05 7.37 -18.46
CA CYS A 239 -3.21 7.51 -17.02
C CYS A 239 -4.10 8.73 -16.77
N LEU A 240 -5.19 8.55 -16.04
CA LEU A 240 -6.17 9.58 -15.76
C LEU A 240 -6.51 9.64 -14.27
N PHE A 241 -6.41 10.81 -13.67
CA PHE A 241 -6.91 11.06 -12.32
C PHE A 241 -8.34 11.62 -12.36
N ARG A 242 -9.24 10.94 -11.67
CA ARG A 242 -10.61 11.41 -11.38
C ARG A 242 -10.66 11.86 -9.93
N LYS A 243 -10.65 13.17 -9.71
CA LYS A 243 -10.79 13.75 -8.38
C LYS A 243 -12.19 13.50 -7.84
N TYR A 244 -12.29 13.08 -6.58
CA TYR A 244 -13.57 12.97 -5.88
C TYR A 244 -14.21 14.36 -5.69
N LYS A 245 -15.51 14.44 -5.94
CA LYS A 245 -16.33 15.64 -5.69
C LYS A 245 -17.46 15.28 -4.71
N GLU A 246 -17.69 16.10 -3.70
CA GLU A 246 -18.71 15.82 -2.66
C GLU A 246 -20.12 15.67 -3.25
N ASP A 247 -20.43 16.32 -4.37
CA ASP A 247 -21.73 16.23 -5.06
C ASP A 247 -22.03 14.84 -5.66
N GLU A 248 -21.04 13.97 -5.79
CA GLU A 248 -21.22 12.59 -6.27
C GLU A 248 -21.93 11.69 -5.25
N HIS A 249 -22.07 12.12 -3.98
CA HIS A 249 -22.80 11.38 -2.95
C HIS A 249 -24.34 11.51 -3.05
N LEU A 250 -24.85 12.47 -3.80
CA LEU A 250 -26.30 12.76 -3.86
C LEU A 250 -27.06 11.97 -4.94
N GLY A 251 -26.36 11.09 -5.68
CA GLY A 251 -26.89 10.36 -6.84
C GLY A 251 -26.98 8.84 -6.69
N GLN A 252 -26.79 8.23 -5.49
CA GLN A 252 -26.91 6.78 -5.26
C GLN A 252 -27.99 6.42 -4.26
#